data_f30755f64609075e88226c58476f60dc
#
_entry.id   f30755f64609075e88226c58476f60dc
#
_cell.length_a   1.000
_cell.length_b   1.000
_cell.length_c   1.000
_cell.angle_alpha   90.00
_cell.angle_beta   90.00
_cell.angle_gamma   90.00
#
_symmetry.space_group_name_H-M   'P 1'
#
loop_
_entity.id
_entity.type
_entity.pdbx_description
1 polymer ?
#
loop_
_entity_poly.entity_id
_entity_poly.type
_entity_poly.pdbx_seq_one_letter_code
_entity_poly.pdbx_strand_id
1 'polypeptide(L)'
;MDKKLLTPGPLTTSMSTKEAMLHDWGSRDQKFIDLNQSIRDSLIKLIDGEGKYQCVPMQGSGTFAVESMISSLTPKDAHILILINGAYGQRMKKMCSYLGRNTIEYEVPEHEPHDIKKLEDVIDANSQLTHVFAVYCETTSGILNPIEEIASLVEQKNLSLFIDAMSAFGALPLSSKNCLLYTSPSPRD
;
A
#
# COMPACT_ATOMS: atom_id res chain seq x y z
N MET A 1 21.95 22.71 15.44
CA MET A 1 21.18 21.45 15.64
C MET A 1 19.91 21.57 14.83
N ASP A 2 19.65 20.61 13.94
CA ASP A 2 18.46 20.61 13.09
C ASP A 2 17.18 20.48 13.94
N LYS A 3 16.09 21.11 13.50
CA LYS A 3 14.78 20.93 14.13
C LYS A 3 14.31 19.49 13.93
N LYS A 4 13.74 18.89 14.98
CA LYS A 4 13.07 17.58 14.86
C LYS A 4 11.74 17.75 14.13
N LEU A 5 11.53 16.93 13.11
CA LEU A 5 10.27 16.87 12.39
C LEU A 5 9.31 15.92 13.12
N LEU A 6 8.12 16.40 13.45
CA LEU A 6 7.07 15.64 14.13
C LEU A 6 5.86 15.48 13.20
N THR A 7 6.13 15.06 11.97
CA THR A 7 5.13 14.86 10.92
C THR A 7 5.04 13.36 10.58
N PRO A 8 3.96 12.90 9.95
CA PRO A 8 3.90 11.52 9.43
C PRO A 8 4.97 11.22 8.37
N GLY A 9 5.55 12.24 7.78
CA GLY A 9 6.65 12.26 6.82
C GLY A 9 6.76 13.64 6.17
N PRO A 10 7.97 14.10 5.86
CA PRO A 10 9.28 13.45 6.11
C PRO A 10 9.67 13.39 7.59
N LEU A 11 10.54 12.45 7.94
CA LEU A 11 11.03 12.23 9.30
C LEU A 11 12.44 12.83 9.50
N THR A 12 12.80 13.08 10.76
CA THR A 12 14.18 13.42 11.09
C THR A 12 15.05 12.17 11.03
N THR A 13 16.02 12.14 10.12
CA THR A 13 16.97 11.04 9.96
C THR A 13 18.14 11.14 10.92
N SER A 14 18.77 10.01 11.28
CA SER A 14 19.98 9.97 12.09
C SER A 14 21.19 10.51 11.33
N MET A 15 22.26 10.89 12.04
CA MET A 15 23.52 11.29 11.38
C MET A 15 24.09 10.15 10.56
N SER A 16 24.06 8.91 11.04
CA SER A 16 24.54 7.74 10.28
C SER A 16 23.80 7.54 8.95
N THR A 17 22.47 7.78 8.93
CA THR A 17 21.69 7.76 7.68
C THR A 17 22.15 8.87 6.73
N LYS A 18 22.33 10.10 7.24
CA LYS A 18 22.82 11.23 6.42
C LYS A 18 24.22 10.98 5.85
N GLU A 19 25.12 10.44 6.68
CA GLU A 19 26.49 10.10 6.26
C GLU A 19 26.51 9.00 5.18
N ALA A 20 25.64 7.98 5.30
CA ALA A 20 25.51 6.94 4.29
C ALA A 20 25.03 7.48 2.92
N MET A 21 24.34 8.62 2.90
CA MET A 21 23.89 9.28 1.66
C MET A 21 24.99 10.13 0.98
N LEU A 22 26.15 10.31 1.60
CA LEU A 22 27.25 11.10 1.03
C LEU A 22 28.11 10.32 0.02
N HIS A 23 27.70 9.10 -0.33
CA HIS A 23 28.42 8.27 -1.28
C HIS A 23 27.72 8.26 -2.64
N ASP A 24 28.50 8.55 -3.69
CA ASP A 24 28.02 8.45 -5.07
C ASP A 24 28.13 7.00 -5.57
N TRP A 25 27.00 6.45 -6.01
CA TRP A 25 26.92 5.10 -6.54
C TRP A 25 26.76 5.07 -8.04
N GLY A 26 27.56 4.27 -8.72
CA GLY A 26 27.31 3.94 -10.12
C GLY A 26 26.15 2.93 -10.22
N SER A 27 25.24 3.17 -11.17
CA SER A 27 24.05 2.30 -11.35
C SER A 27 24.38 0.83 -11.68
N ARG A 28 25.62 0.56 -12.09
CA ARG A 28 26.12 -0.79 -12.42
C ARG A 28 27.19 -1.30 -11.46
N ASP A 29 27.45 -0.56 -10.37
CA ASP A 29 28.37 -1.01 -9.34
C ASP A 29 27.81 -2.23 -8.64
N GLN A 30 28.61 -3.29 -8.49
CA GLN A 30 28.15 -4.52 -7.86
C GLN A 30 27.66 -4.27 -6.43
N LYS A 31 28.34 -3.41 -5.67
CA LYS A 31 27.92 -3.04 -4.31
C LYS A 31 26.56 -2.37 -4.28
N PHE A 32 26.21 -1.55 -5.26
CA PHE A 32 24.91 -0.91 -5.36
C PHE A 32 23.82 -1.91 -5.76
N ILE A 33 24.13 -2.84 -6.65
CA ILE A 33 23.23 -3.94 -7.02
C ILE A 33 22.94 -4.81 -5.81
N ASP A 34 23.98 -5.20 -5.06
CA ASP A 34 23.85 -6.04 -3.86
C ASP A 34 23.05 -5.31 -2.76
N LEU A 35 23.26 -3.99 -2.58
CA LEU A 35 22.51 -3.17 -1.65
C LEU A 35 21.01 -3.15 -2.02
N ASN A 36 20.68 -2.90 -3.27
CA ASN A 36 19.31 -2.93 -3.76
C ASN A 36 18.66 -4.30 -3.53
N GLN A 37 19.38 -5.38 -3.80
CA GLN A 37 18.88 -6.74 -3.57
C GLN A 37 18.61 -6.98 -2.09
N SER A 38 19.52 -6.60 -1.20
CA SER A 38 19.36 -6.77 0.24
C SER A 38 18.15 -6.00 0.80
N ILE A 39 17.88 -4.79 0.27
CA ILE A 39 16.70 -4.01 0.62
C ILE A 39 15.42 -4.76 0.19
N ARG A 40 15.38 -5.22 -1.05
CA ARG A 40 14.22 -5.96 -1.59
C ARG A 40 13.94 -7.22 -0.79
N ASP A 41 14.96 -8.01 -0.48
CA ASP A 41 14.83 -9.24 0.31
C ASP A 41 14.33 -8.94 1.73
N SER A 42 14.85 -7.88 2.35
CA SER A 42 14.42 -7.45 3.67
C SER A 42 12.94 -7.04 3.69
N LEU A 43 12.47 -6.31 2.68
CA LEU A 43 11.07 -5.90 2.55
C LEU A 43 10.14 -7.10 2.33
N ILE A 44 10.54 -8.05 1.49
CA ILE A 44 9.80 -9.30 1.26
C ILE A 44 9.71 -10.13 2.54
N LYS A 45 10.79 -10.21 3.31
CA LYS A 45 10.81 -10.92 4.59
C LYS A 45 9.87 -10.30 5.62
N LEU A 46 9.73 -8.96 5.64
CA LEU A 46 8.81 -8.27 6.56
C LEU A 46 7.34 -8.66 6.38
N ILE A 47 6.97 -9.13 5.19
CA ILE A 47 5.61 -9.58 4.88
C ILE A 47 5.49 -11.10 4.80
N ASP A 48 6.48 -11.87 5.23
CA ASP A 48 6.53 -13.34 5.06
C ASP A 48 6.36 -13.80 3.60
N GLY A 49 6.81 -12.99 2.64
CA GLY A 49 6.52 -13.16 1.21
C GLY A 49 7.58 -13.91 0.41
N GLU A 50 8.57 -14.52 1.08
CA GLU A 50 9.68 -15.20 0.44
C GLU A 50 9.20 -16.33 -0.49
N GLY A 51 9.74 -16.35 -1.69
CA GLY A 51 9.40 -17.32 -2.73
C GLY A 51 8.07 -17.08 -3.47
N LYS A 52 7.22 -16.16 -2.99
CA LYS A 52 5.93 -15.83 -3.60
C LYS A 52 5.85 -14.42 -4.17
N TYR A 53 6.52 -13.46 -3.53
CA TYR A 53 6.40 -12.04 -3.82
C TYR A 53 7.69 -11.43 -4.35
N GLN A 54 7.55 -10.34 -5.07
CA GLN A 54 8.65 -9.54 -5.57
C GLN A 54 8.51 -8.11 -5.05
N CYS A 55 9.61 -7.55 -4.57
CA CYS A 55 9.68 -6.13 -4.28
C CYS A 55 10.11 -5.37 -5.53
N VAL A 56 9.32 -4.39 -5.94
CA VAL A 56 9.62 -3.50 -7.07
C VAL A 56 9.78 -2.08 -6.54
N PRO A 57 11.02 -1.62 -6.27
CA PRO A 57 11.25 -0.25 -5.86
C PRO A 57 10.86 0.72 -6.99
N MET A 58 9.95 1.66 -6.68
CA MET A 58 9.54 2.70 -7.61
C MET A 58 10.15 4.03 -7.16
N GLN A 59 10.81 4.71 -8.08
CA GLN A 59 11.35 6.04 -7.82
C GLN A 59 10.20 7.05 -7.77
N GLY A 60 10.03 7.71 -6.63
CA GLY A 60 8.97 8.70 -6.41
C GLY A 60 8.35 8.61 -5.03
N SER A 61 7.20 9.26 -4.85
CA SER A 61 6.42 9.22 -3.61
C SER A 61 5.55 7.96 -3.53
N GLY A 62 4.95 7.68 -2.34
CA GLY A 62 3.96 6.62 -2.21
C GLY A 62 2.73 6.81 -3.10
N THR A 63 2.34 8.05 -3.36
CA THR A 63 1.31 8.37 -4.36
C THR A 63 1.67 7.82 -5.75
N PHE A 64 2.93 7.97 -6.16
CA PHE A 64 3.42 7.42 -7.43
C PHE A 64 3.44 5.89 -7.43
N ALA A 65 3.80 5.27 -6.30
CA ALA A 65 3.77 3.81 -6.17
C ALA A 65 2.33 3.26 -6.29
N VAL A 66 1.34 3.91 -5.64
CA VAL A 66 -0.08 3.55 -5.77
C VAL A 66 -0.58 3.72 -7.20
N GLU A 67 -0.25 4.84 -7.86
CA GLU A 67 -0.61 5.07 -9.26
C GLU A 67 0.01 4.01 -10.19
N SER A 68 1.28 3.68 -9.97
CA SER A 68 1.98 2.62 -10.73
C SER A 68 1.32 1.26 -10.53
N MET A 69 0.91 0.93 -9.31
CA MET A 69 0.20 -0.30 -8.99
C MET A 69 -1.15 -0.36 -9.73
N ILE A 70 -1.96 0.69 -9.65
CA ILE A 70 -3.25 0.77 -10.34
C ILE A 70 -3.08 0.68 -11.85
N SER A 71 -2.11 1.40 -12.43
CA SER A 71 -1.92 1.43 -13.88
C SER A 71 -1.37 0.13 -14.45
N SER A 72 -0.48 -0.56 -13.71
CA SER A 72 0.27 -1.72 -14.21
C SER A 72 -0.35 -3.06 -13.85
N LEU A 73 -0.99 -3.18 -12.69
CA LEU A 73 -1.49 -4.45 -12.16
C LEU A 73 -3.01 -4.58 -12.25
N THR A 74 -3.73 -3.50 -12.59
CA THR A 74 -5.18 -3.54 -12.71
C THR A 74 -5.58 -3.53 -14.19
N PRO A 75 -6.25 -4.56 -14.71
CA PRO A 75 -6.78 -4.59 -16.07
C PRO A 75 -7.70 -3.39 -16.37
N LYS A 76 -7.78 -2.98 -17.63
CA LYS A 76 -8.59 -1.80 -18.02
C LYS A 76 -10.08 -2.01 -17.79
N ASP A 77 -10.55 -3.24 -17.89
CA ASP A 77 -11.92 -3.69 -17.68
C ASP A 77 -12.20 -4.14 -16.24
N ALA A 78 -11.24 -3.96 -15.33
CA ALA A 78 -11.44 -4.30 -13.92
C ALA A 78 -12.56 -3.46 -13.29
N HIS A 79 -13.33 -4.10 -12.43
CA HIS A 79 -14.30 -3.47 -11.54
C HIS A 79 -13.73 -3.44 -10.13
N ILE A 80 -13.54 -2.26 -9.59
CA ILE A 80 -12.76 -2.02 -8.37
C ILE A 80 -13.67 -1.48 -7.28
N LEU A 81 -13.72 -2.16 -6.13
CA LEU A 81 -14.30 -1.61 -4.92
C LEU A 81 -13.23 -0.86 -4.15
N ILE A 82 -13.44 0.43 -3.87
CA ILE A 82 -12.54 1.25 -3.09
C ILE A 82 -13.13 1.48 -1.70
N LEU A 83 -12.38 1.09 -0.67
CA LEU A 83 -12.73 1.34 0.72
C LEU A 83 -12.22 2.72 1.13
N ILE A 84 -13.13 3.59 1.55
CA ILE A 84 -12.84 5.01 1.81
C ILE A 84 -13.26 5.38 3.23
N ASN A 85 -12.30 5.77 4.04
CA ASN A 85 -12.52 6.42 5.34
C ASN A 85 -11.53 7.58 5.55
N GLY A 86 -11.16 8.28 4.48
CA GLY A 86 -10.33 9.46 4.54
C GLY A 86 -9.69 9.87 3.21
N ALA A 87 -8.74 10.79 3.29
CA ALA A 87 -8.17 11.45 2.12
C ALA A 87 -7.39 10.51 1.19
N TYR A 88 -6.78 9.45 1.70
CA TYR A 88 -6.00 8.53 0.87
C TYR A 88 -6.90 7.58 0.07
N GLY A 89 -8.01 7.10 0.66
CA GLY A 89 -9.05 6.39 -0.08
C GLY A 89 -9.65 7.26 -1.19
N GLN A 90 -9.97 8.53 -0.91
CA GLN A 90 -10.44 9.49 -1.92
C GLN A 90 -9.40 9.74 -3.02
N ARG A 91 -8.12 9.71 -2.68
CA ARG A 91 -7.03 9.86 -3.66
C ARG A 91 -6.97 8.65 -4.61
N MET A 92 -7.08 7.42 -4.09
CA MET A 92 -7.14 6.22 -4.93
C MET A 92 -8.32 6.28 -5.91
N LYS A 93 -9.50 6.71 -5.44
CA LYS A 93 -10.67 6.97 -6.30
C LYS A 93 -10.35 7.92 -7.45
N LYS A 94 -9.72 9.06 -7.16
CA LYS A 94 -9.31 10.03 -8.19
C LYS A 94 -8.33 9.43 -9.20
N MET A 95 -7.34 8.67 -8.73
CA MET A 95 -6.39 7.98 -9.62
C MET A 95 -7.09 6.99 -10.54
N CYS A 96 -7.98 6.17 -10.00
CA CYS A 96 -8.79 5.24 -10.79
C CYS A 96 -9.61 5.98 -11.85
N SER A 97 -10.23 7.09 -11.51
CA SER A 97 -10.98 7.94 -12.44
C SER A 97 -10.09 8.49 -13.58
N TYR A 98 -8.91 9.03 -13.28
CA TYR A 98 -7.96 9.50 -14.29
C TYR A 98 -7.45 8.38 -15.20
N LEU A 99 -7.31 7.19 -14.67
CA LEU A 99 -6.87 6.01 -15.41
C LEU A 99 -8.02 5.28 -16.12
N GLY A 100 -9.25 5.83 -16.06
CA GLY A 100 -10.43 5.27 -16.71
C GLY A 100 -10.83 3.89 -16.17
N ARG A 101 -10.65 3.65 -14.87
CA ARG A 101 -11.06 2.40 -14.21
C ARG A 101 -12.50 2.50 -13.71
N ASN A 102 -13.24 1.38 -13.78
CA ASN A 102 -14.59 1.30 -13.22
C ASN A 102 -14.49 1.12 -11.69
N THR A 103 -15.10 2.01 -10.94
CA THR A 103 -15.05 1.97 -9.48
C THR A 103 -16.43 1.96 -8.84
N ILE A 104 -16.52 1.28 -7.70
CA ILE A 104 -17.61 1.34 -6.73
C ILE A 104 -16.96 1.75 -5.41
N GLU A 105 -17.65 2.53 -4.60
CA GLU A 105 -17.11 3.01 -3.33
C GLU A 105 -17.91 2.43 -2.16
N TYR A 106 -17.17 2.01 -1.13
CA TYR A 106 -17.71 1.81 0.20
C TYR A 106 -17.09 2.84 1.13
N GLU A 107 -17.82 3.93 1.36
CA GLU A 107 -17.37 5.06 2.16
C GLU A 107 -18.01 5.04 3.55
N VAL A 108 -17.17 5.25 4.56
CA VAL A 108 -17.56 5.43 5.96
C VAL A 108 -16.96 6.73 6.50
N PRO A 109 -17.47 7.26 7.63
CA PRO A 109 -16.91 8.45 8.27
C PRO A 109 -15.42 8.29 8.59
N GLU A 110 -14.64 9.40 8.53
CA GLU A 110 -13.18 9.40 8.74
C GLU A 110 -12.74 8.85 10.11
N HIS A 111 -13.63 8.82 11.08
CA HIS A 111 -13.36 8.32 12.44
C HIS A 111 -13.81 6.87 12.66
N GLU A 112 -14.24 6.18 11.62
CA GLU A 112 -14.73 4.80 11.70
C GLU A 112 -13.89 3.86 10.83
N PRO A 113 -13.53 2.65 11.32
CA PRO A 113 -13.00 1.60 10.46
C PRO A 113 -14.14 0.98 9.63
N HIS A 114 -13.77 0.24 8.58
CA HIS A 114 -14.76 -0.46 7.75
C HIS A 114 -15.36 -1.64 8.50
N ASP A 115 -16.68 -1.77 8.45
CA ASP A 115 -17.44 -2.91 8.97
C ASP A 115 -17.40 -4.07 7.97
N ILE A 116 -16.92 -5.23 8.41
CA ILE A 116 -16.70 -6.41 7.53
C ILE A 116 -18.02 -6.97 7.01
N LYS A 117 -19.07 -6.99 7.82
CA LYS A 117 -20.37 -7.51 7.38
C LYS A 117 -20.99 -6.63 6.29
N LYS A 118 -20.92 -5.32 6.46
CA LYS A 118 -21.36 -4.38 5.42
C LYS A 118 -20.50 -4.47 4.16
N LEU A 119 -19.19 -4.68 4.33
CA LEU A 119 -18.29 -4.91 3.20
C LEU A 119 -18.70 -6.17 2.42
N GLU A 120 -19.04 -7.26 3.11
CA GLU A 120 -19.52 -8.48 2.50
C GLU A 120 -20.82 -8.23 1.71
N ASP A 121 -21.78 -7.53 2.32
CA ASP A 121 -23.05 -7.17 1.65
C ASP A 121 -22.79 -6.35 0.36
N VAL A 122 -21.83 -5.41 0.39
CA VAL A 122 -21.44 -4.61 -0.80
C VAL A 122 -20.82 -5.49 -1.87
N ILE A 123 -19.94 -6.41 -1.51
CA ILE A 123 -19.30 -7.33 -2.47
C ILE A 123 -20.36 -8.24 -3.10
N ASP A 124 -21.26 -8.82 -2.31
CA ASP A 124 -22.28 -9.75 -2.79
C ASP A 124 -23.32 -9.09 -3.69
N ALA A 125 -23.60 -7.81 -3.45
CA ALA A 125 -24.45 -7.01 -4.33
C ALA A 125 -23.82 -6.64 -5.68
N ASN A 126 -22.51 -6.85 -5.84
CA ASN A 126 -21.73 -6.41 -7.01
C ASN A 126 -20.87 -7.54 -7.58
N SER A 127 -21.50 -8.53 -8.17
CA SER A 127 -20.87 -9.76 -8.69
C SER A 127 -19.81 -9.54 -9.78
N GLN A 128 -19.77 -8.35 -10.39
CA GLN A 128 -18.77 -7.98 -11.40
C GLN A 128 -17.43 -7.55 -10.79
N LEU A 129 -17.34 -7.37 -9.47
CA LEU A 129 -16.09 -6.95 -8.82
C LEU A 129 -14.94 -7.93 -9.09
N THR A 130 -13.77 -7.36 -9.29
CA THR A 130 -12.52 -8.11 -9.50
C THR A 130 -11.45 -7.74 -8.48
N HIS A 131 -11.51 -6.51 -7.95
CA HIS A 131 -10.50 -5.97 -7.04
C HIS A 131 -11.13 -5.21 -5.89
N VAL A 132 -10.45 -5.25 -4.74
CA VAL A 132 -10.73 -4.40 -3.57
C VAL A 132 -9.49 -3.58 -3.25
N PHE A 133 -9.64 -2.29 -3.07
CA PHE A 133 -8.56 -1.37 -2.69
C PHE A 133 -8.81 -0.83 -1.29
N ALA A 134 -7.82 -0.92 -0.42
CA ALA A 134 -7.91 -0.49 0.96
C ALA A 134 -6.67 0.30 1.40
N VAL A 135 -6.84 1.24 2.32
CA VAL A 135 -5.76 1.87 3.08
C VAL A 135 -5.63 1.14 4.40
N TYR A 136 -4.42 0.72 4.80
CA TYR A 136 -4.23 0.03 6.08
C TYR A 136 -4.42 0.97 7.27
N CYS A 137 -3.71 2.09 7.26
CA CYS A 137 -3.86 3.14 8.25
C CYS A 137 -4.14 4.47 7.54
N GLU A 138 -5.35 5.01 7.69
CA GLU A 138 -5.68 6.31 7.12
C GLU A 138 -4.88 7.40 7.84
N THR A 139 -3.93 7.99 7.15
CA THR A 139 -2.94 8.90 7.73
C THR A 139 -3.59 10.18 8.28
N THR A 140 -4.68 10.62 7.69
CA THR A 140 -5.37 11.87 8.08
C THR A 140 -6.11 11.74 9.40
N SER A 141 -6.60 10.56 9.73
CA SER A 141 -7.36 10.30 10.97
C SER A 141 -6.64 9.40 11.97
N GLY A 142 -5.64 8.62 11.50
CA GLY A 142 -4.96 7.60 12.31
C GLY A 142 -5.77 6.32 12.51
N ILE A 143 -6.89 6.16 11.79
CA ILE A 143 -7.73 4.97 11.89
C ILE A 143 -7.07 3.78 11.20
N LEU A 144 -6.98 2.68 11.94
CA LEU A 144 -6.59 1.37 11.41
C LEU A 144 -7.80 0.65 10.84
N ASN A 145 -7.69 0.24 9.59
CA ASN A 145 -8.68 -0.63 8.98
C ASN A 145 -8.36 -2.10 9.27
N PRO A 146 -9.36 -2.98 9.42
CA PRO A 146 -9.20 -4.39 9.75
C PRO A 146 -8.71 -5.19 8.53
N ILE A 147 -7.44 -4.98 8.15
CA ILE A 147 -6.87 -5.51 6.89
C ILE A 147 -6.84 -7.04 6.85
N GLU A 148 -6.62 -7.72 7.97
CA GLU A 148 -6.61 -9.18 8.01
C GLU A 148 -8.00 -9.76 7.71
N GLU A 149 -9.04 -9.17 8.29
CA GLU A 149 -10.43 -9.58 8.05
C GLU A 149 -10.86 -9.21 6.62
N ILE A 150 -10.49 -8.04 6.13
CA ILE A 150 -10.72 -7.63 4.74
C ILE A 150 -10.04 -8.62 3.78
N ALA A 151 -8.78 -8.98 4.04
CA ALA A 151 -8.02 -9.91 3.22
C ALA A 151 -8.67 -11.30 3.19
N SER A 152 -9.09 -11.80 4.34
CA SER A 152 -9.78 -13.09 4.44
C SER A 152 -11.09 -13.11 3.66
N LEU A 153 -11.89 -12.04 3.75
CA LEU A 153 -13.14 -11.92 2.99
C LEU A 153 -12.87 -11.84 1.47
N VAL A 154 -11.90 -11.01 1.06
CA VAL A 154 -11.55 -10.81 -0.35
C VAL A 154 -11.05 -12.12 -0.97
N GLU A 155 -10.26 -12.91 -0.24
CA GLU A 155 -9.80 -14.23 -0.67
C GLU A 155 -10.97 -15.22 -0.83
N GLN A 156 -11.90 -15.28 0.14
CA GLN A 156 -13.11 -16.12 0.07
C GLN A 156 -13.98 -15.79 -1.15
N LYS A 157 -14.01 -14.51 -1.54
CA LYS A 157 -14.77 -14.04 -2.72
C LYS A 157 -13.98 -14.13 -4.03
N ASN A 158 -12.74 -14.69 -4.01
CA ASN A 158 -11.83 -14.79 -5.17
C ASN A 158 -11.55 -13.45 -5.85
N LEU A 159 -11.41 -12.38 -5.07
CA LEU A 159 -11.04 -11.04 -5.54
C LEU A 159 -9.55 -10.77 -5.28
N SER A 160 -8.98 -9.80 -5.98
CA SER A 160 -7.63 -9.31 -5.72
C SER A 160 -7.67 -8.15 -4.71
N LEU A 161 -6.74 -8.15 -3.74
CA LEU A 161 -6.64 -7.09 -2.74
C LEU A 161 -5.41 -6.22 -2.97
N PHE A 162 -5.61 -4.90 -3.06
CA PHE A 162 -4.55 -3.90 -3.09
C PHE A 162 -4.58 -3.09 -1.80
N ILE A 163 -3.42 -2.96 -1.14
CA ILE A 163 -3.31 -2.26 0.13
C ILE A 163 -2.30 -1.11 0.02
N ASP A 164 -2.75 0.10 0.29
CA ASP A 164 -1.86 1.21 0.64
C ASP A 164 -1.49 1.08 2.12
N ALA A 165 -0.26 0.64 2.38
CA ALA A 165 0.26 0.45 3.73
C ALA A 165 1.29 1.52 4.12
N MET A 166 1.33 2.65 3.43
CA MET A 166 2.31 3.73 3.61
C MET A 166 2.55 4.09 5.08
N SER A 167 1.49 4.25 5.86
CA SER A 167 1.55 4.70 7.26
C SER A 167 1.60 3.55 8.27
N ALA A 168 1.64 2.29 7.81
CA ALA A 168 1.58 1.10 8.66
C ALA A 168 2.74 0.12 8.43
N PHE A 169 3.28 0.07 7.21
CA PHE A 169 4.29 -0.91 6.81
C PHE A 169 5.54 -0.83 7.68
N GLY A 170 5.97 -1.98 8.18
CA GLY A 170 7.14 -2.08 9.06
C GLY A 170 6.90 -1.66 10.51
N ALA A 171 5.80 -0.94 10.80
CA ALA A 171 5.37 -0.58 12.15
C ALA A 171 4.30 -1.52 12.71
N LEU A 172 3.47 -2.06 11.83
CA LEU A 172 2.40 -3.01 12.18
C LEU A 172 2.60 -4.31 11.41
N PRO A 173 2.14 -5.44 11.97
CA PRO A 173 2.20 -6.73 11.29
C PRO A 173 1.43 -6.68 9.95
N LEU A 174 2.03 -7.22 8.91
CA LEU A 174 1.39 -7.41 7.63
C LEU A 174 1.96 -8.69 7.02
N SER A 175 1.19 -9.77 7.00
CA SER A 175 1.64 -11.05 6.47
C SER A 175 0.95 -11.39 5.17
N SER A 176 1.74 -11.79 4.18
CA SER A 176 1.24 -12.24 2.89
C SER A 176 0.79 -13.71 2.88
N LYS A 177 0.89 -14.42 4.01
CA LYS A 177 0.50 -15.83 4.10
C LYS A 177 -1.00 -16.06 3.96
N ASN A 178 -1.77 -15.05 4.33
CA ASN A 178 -3.23 -15.14 4.42
C ASN A 178 -3.96 -14.43 3.27
N CYS A 179 -3.26 -13.86 2.29
CA CYS A 179 -3.91 -13.17 1.17
C CYS A 179 -2.99 -12.96 -0.04
N LEU A 180 -3.59 -12.82 -1.23
CA LEU A 180 -2.91 -12.25 -2.39
C LEU A 180 -2.76 -10.75 -2.17
N LEU A 181 -1.58 -10.33 -1.77
CA LEU A 181 -1.32 -8.99 -1.31
C LEU A 181 -0.52 -8.20 -2.35
N TYR A 182 -1.07 -7.07 -2.81
CA TYR A 182 -0.32 -6.03 -3.47
C TYR A 182 -0.21 -4.85 -2.52
N THR A 183 0.98 -4.55 -2.02
CA THR A 183 1.19 -3.43 -1.10
C THR A 183 2.00 -2.34 -1.76
N SER A 184 1.70 -1.12 -1.40
CA SER A 184 2.51 0.04 -1.71
C SER A 184 3.16 0.56 -0.42
N PRO A 185 4.30 -0.01 0.02
CA PRO A 185 5.10 0.60 1.06
C PRO A 185 5.93 1.71 0.44
N SER A 186 5.93 2.87 1.03
CA SER A 186 6.90 3.91 0.72
C SER A 186 7.46 4.43 2.03
N PRO A 187 8.72 4.16 2.35
CA PRO A 187 9.34 4.84 3.47
C PRO A 187 9.34 6.33 3.14
N ARG A 188 8.63 7.08 3.94
CA ARG A 188 8.85 8.52 4.02
C ARG A 188 10.01 8.69 4.98
N ASP A 189 11.20 8.42 4.44
CA ASP A 189 12.50 8.57 5.09
C ASP A 189 12.64 9.65 6.12
#